data_37a462939283e4af1d3760f95b971474
#
_entry.id   37a462939283e4af1d3760f95b971474
#
_cell.length_a   1.000
_cell.length_b   1.000
_cell.length_c   1.000
_cell.angle_alpha   90.00
_cell.angle_beta   90.00
_cell.angle_gamma   90.00
#
_symmetry.space_group_name_H-M   'P 1'
#
loop_
_entity.id
_entity.type
_entity.pdbx_description
1 polymer ?
#
loop_
_entity_poly.entity_id
_entity_poly.type
_entity_poly.pdbx_seq_one_letter_code
_entity_poly.pdbx_strand_id
1 'polypeptide(L)'
;MVQVNKKEVWFRCGRYFLRTVKREDASDRWAGWLSDPWTIHVLNSAPRAFTRKDVAEYIKQFDQRSRLLLGIFEMGTRLHVGFVRIDLDNSGDALVNAVIGEATHRNRGANTDVFVALLDFLFDTVGVNRVRASVLLRNDVTLAYLLKLGWQKDETPGVTVRSVADGSPLDTCTVSWTREGYQAYRLTPIGRRILRRLSSAENAPRKPGNAKA
;
A
#
# COMPACT_ATOMS: atom_id res chain seq x y z
N MET A 1 -16.34 -3.69 15.60
CA MET A 1 -15.87 -3.39 14.23
C MET A 1 -14.85 -2.26 14.33
N VAL A 2 -13.61 -2.49 13.91
CA VAL A 2 -12.58 -1.44 13.84
C VAL A 2 -12.93 -0.54 12.66
N GLN A 3 -12.98 0.77 12.89
CA GLN A 3 -13.27 1.76 11.87
C GLN A 3 -12.39 3.00 12.05
N VAL A 4 -12.02 3.64 10.97
CA VAL A 4 -11.32 4.92 11.01
C VAL A 4 -12.33 6.04 11.25
N ASN A 5 -12.21 6.74 12.37
CA ASN A 5 -13.13 7.83 12.73
C ASN A 5 -12.89 9.13 11.93
N LYS A 6 -11.82 9.22 11.16
CA LYS A 6 -11.48 10.41 10.40
C LYS A 6 -11.90 10.27 8.95
N LYS A 7 -12.61 11.24 8.43
CA LYS A 7 -12.93 11.35 7.00
C LYS A 7 -11.71 11.52 6.10
N GLU A 8 -10.60 12.03 6.62
CA GLU A 8 -9.34 12.22 5.90
C GLU A 8 -8.17 11.70 6.74
N VAL A 9 -7.42 10.77 6.17
CA VAL A 9 -6.16 10.25 6.71
C VAL A 9 -5.03 11.00 6.04
N TRP A 10 -4.03 11.38 6.81
CA TRP A 10 -2.76 11.91 6.30
C TRP A 10 -1.64 11.51 7.25
N PHE A 11 -0.57 10.92 6.73
CA PHE A 11 0.66 10.67 7.48
C PHE A 11 1.87 10.61 6.55
N ARG A 12 3.03 10.94 7.10
CA ARG A 12 4.30 10.93 6.40
C ARG A 12 4.96 9.55 6.46
N CYS A 13 5.68 9.18 5.42
CA CYS A 13 6.51 7.98 5.34
C CYS A 13 7.83 8.30 4.60
N GLY A 14 8.81 8.77 5.35
CA GLY A 14 10.10 9.19 4.80
C GLY A 14 9.95 10.35 3.81
N ARG A 15 10.35 10.12 2.55
CA ARG A 15 10.20 11.12 1.47
C ARG A 15 8.83 11.09 0.78
N TYR A 16 7.92 10.27 1.26
CA TYR A 16 6.54 10.20 0.78
C TYR A 16 5.57 10.63 1.87
N PHE A 17 4.32 10.78 1.50
CA PHE A 17 3.19 10.84 2.42
C PHE A 17 2.01 10.08 1.83
N LEU A 18 1.18 9.53 2.70
CA LEU A 18 -0.09 8.95 2.33
C LEU A 18 -1.21 9.88 2.76
N ARG A 19 -2.22 9.97 1.94
CA ARG A 19 -3.49 10.61 2.30
C ARG A 19 -4.66 9.92 1.63
N THR A 20 -5.84 10.10 2.23
CA THR A 20 -7.09 9.71 1.59
C THR A 20 -7.15 10.29 0.18
N VAL A 21 -7.46 9.43 -0.81
CA VAL A 21 -7.67 9.89 -2.18
C VAL A 21 -8.99 10.61 -2.31
N LYS A 22 -9.01 11.60 -3.20
CA LYS A 22 -10.20 12.36 -3.59
C LYS A 22 -10.51 12.04 -5.06
N ARG A 23 -11.72 12.38 -5.49
CA ARG A 23 -12.13 12.16 -6.89
C ARG A 23 -11.22 12.88 -7.89
N GLU A 24 -10.68 14.04 -7.49
CA GLU A 24 -9.77 14.86 -8.29
C GLU A 24 -8.41 14.20 -8.54
N ASP A 25 -8.03 13.21 -7.71
CA ASP A 25 -6.79 12.46 -7.88
C ASP A 25 -6.86 11.46 -9.05
N ALA A 26 -8.06 11.16 -9.55
CA ALA A 26 -8.22 10.36 -10.76
C ALA A 26 -7.51 11.05 -11.94
N SER A 27 -6.57 10.34 -12.57
CA SER A 27 -5.72 10.88 -13.62
C SER A 27 -5.42 9.83 -14.70
N ASP A 28 -5.02 10.27 -15.89
CA ASP A 28 -4.57 9.38 -16.94
C ASP A 28 -3.28 8.64 -16.53
N ARG A 29 -2.45 9.25 -15.69
CA ARG A 29 -1.28 8.58 -15.08
C ARG A 29 -1.70 7.37 -14.26
N TRP A 30 -2.68 7.52 -13.38
CA TRP A 30 -3.19 6.39 -12.58
C TRP A 30 -3.86 5.34 -13.47
N ALA A 31 -4.65 5.76 -14.45
CA ALA A 31 -5.23 4.87 -15.44
C ALA A 31 -4.13 4.07 -16.19
N GLY A 32 -3.03 4.73 -16.55
CA GLY A 32 -1.87 4.11 -17.14
C GLY A 32 -1.23 3.03 -16.27
N TRP A 33 -1.13 3.24 -14.96
CA TRP A 33 -0.64 2.19 -14.04
C TRP A 33 -1.51 0.94 -14.03
N LEU A 34 -2.84 1.11 -14.05
CA LEU A 34 -3.78 -0.01 -14.07
C LEU A 34 -3.82 -0.72 -15.43
N SER A 35 -3.40 -0.03 -16.50
CA SER A 35 -3.33 -0.56 -17.86
C SER A 35 -1.97 -1.21 -18.16
N ASP A 36 -0.98 -1.05 -17.27
CA ASP A 36 0.35 -1.60 -17.44
C ASP A 36 0.31 -3.14 -17.36
N PRO A 37 0.88 -3.89 -18.34
CA PRO A 37 0.83 -5.34 -18.39
C PRO A 37 1.36 -6.03 -17.13
N TRP A 38 2.43 -5.49 -16.53
CA TRP A 38 2.99 -6.02 -15.30
C TRP A 38 2.01 -5.84 -14.13
N THR A 39 1.41 -4.65 -14.00
CA THR A 39 0.41 -4.35 -12.96
C THR A 39 -0.82 -5.24 -13.12
N ILE A 40 -1.33 -5.44 -14.35
CA ILE A 40 -2.43 -6.36 -14.64
C ILE A 40 -2.08 -7.77 -14.20
N HIS A 41 -0.87 -8.24 -14.50
CA HIS A 41 -0.39 -9.57 -14.14
C HIS A 41 -0.33 -9.78 -12.63
N VAL A 42 0.29 -8.85 -11.89
CA VAL A 42 0.51 -9.00 -10.43
C VAL A 42 -0.74 -8.73 -9.58
N LEU A 43 -1.69 -7.93 -10.06
CA LEU A 43 -2.93 -7.61 -9.35
C LEU A 43 -4.13 -8.46 -9.77
N ASN A 44 -4.00 -9.35 -10.75
CA ASN A 44 -5.14 -10.06 -11.34
C ASN A 44 -6.22 -9.08 -11.84
N SER A 45 -5.83 -8.05 -12.55
CA SER A 45 -6.73 -7.05 -13.10
C SER A 45 -7.21 -7.44 -14.50
N ALA A 46 -8.30 -6.81 -14.97
CA ALA A 46 -8.79 -7.01 -16.34
C ALA A 46 -7.73 -6.54 -17.36
N PRO A 47 -7.41 -7.35 -18.39
CA PRO A 47 -6.42 -7.00 -19.42
C PRO A 47 -7.03 -6.00 -20.43
N ARG A 48 -7.27 -4.77 -19.98
CA ARG A 48 -7.81 -3.70 -20.81
C ARG A 48 -7.16 -2.37 -20.50
N ALA A 49 -7.33 -1.41 -21.40
CA ALA A 49 -7.02 -0.02 -21.10
C ALA A 49 -8.02 0.55 -20.12
N PHE A 50 -7.52 1.22 -19.08
CA PHE A 50 -8.30 1.98 -18.14
C PHE A 50 -8.28 3.45 -18.49
N THR A 51 -9.33 4.17 -18.14
CA THR A 51 -9.47 5.60 -18.35
C THR A 51 -9.49 6.34 -17.01
N ARG A 52 -9.28 7.64 -17.01
CA ARG A 52 -9.50 8.50 -15.84
C ARG A 52 -10.89 8.31 -15.22
N LYS A 53 -11.91 8.09 -16.06
CA LYS A 53 -13.27 7.81 -15.60
C LYS A 53 -13.35 6.50 -14.81
N ASP A 54 -12.70 5.43 -15.29
CA ASP A 54 -12.64 4.16 -14.57
C ASP A 54 -11.98 4.33 -13.19
N VAL A 55 -10.92 5.11 -13.10
CA VAL A 55 -10.26 5.42 -11.82
C VAL A 55 -11.18 6.20 -10.90
N ALA A 56 -11.92 7.18 -11.40
CA ALA A 56 -12.88 7.94 -10.61
C ALA A 56 -14.02 7.04 -10.07
N GLU A 57 -14.51 6.09 -10.85
CA GLU A 57 -15.51 5.10 -10.41
C GLU A 57 -14.91 4.11 -9.39
N TYR A 58 -13.65 3.71 -9.56
CA TYR A 58 -12.94 2.89 -8.58
C TYR A 58 -12.82 3.59 -7.21
N ILE A 59 -12.46 4.87 -7.19
CA ILE A 59 -12.35 5.67 -5.96
C ILE A 59 -13.68 5.69 -5.18
N LYS A 60 -14.83 5.78 -5.86
CA LYS A 60 -16.15 5.81 -5.23
C LYS A 60 -16.51 4.53 -4.45
N GLN A 61 -15.82 3.42 -4.70
CA GLN A 61 -16.09 2.15 -4.03
C GLN A 61 -15.58 2.11 -2.58
N PHE A 62 -14.88 3.15 -2.12
CA PHE A 62 -14.26 3.21 -0.80
C PHE A 62 -15.03 4.18 0.10
N ASP A 63 -15.51 3.66 1.24
CA ASP A 63 -16.28 4.42 2.23
C ASP A 63 -15.40 5.24 3.18
N GLN A 64 -14.08 5.04 3.10
CA GLN A 64 -13.05 5.66 3.93
C GLN A 64 -13.25 5.39 5.45
N ARG A 65 -13.92 4.29 5.79
CA ARG A 65 -14.17 3.81 7.16
C ARG A 65 -13.74 2.36 7.33
N SER A 66 -14.39 1.44 6.63
CA SER A 66 -14.04 0.00 6.59
C SER A 66 -13.20 -0.33 5.36
N ARG A 67 -13.33 0.44 4.30
CA ARG A 67 -12.57 0.33 3.05
C ARG A 67 -11.90 1.65 2.76
N LEU A 68 -10.60 1.72 3.00
CA LEU A 68 -9.82 2.93 2.78
C LEU A 68 -9.01 2.82 1.48
N LEU A 69 -8.89 3.94 0.78
CA LEU A 69 -8.00 4.10 -0.35
C LEU A 69 -7.12 5.32 -0.12
N LEU A 70 -5.82 5.07 0.04
CA LEU A 70 -4.83 6.11 0.27
C LEU A 70 -3.94 6.27 -0.96
N GLY A 71 -3.73 7.49 -1.41
CA GLY A 71 -2.72 7.81 -2.41
C GLY A 71 -1.35 7.95 -1.78
N ILE A 72 -0.32 7.52 -2.49
CA ILE A 72 1.09 7.70 -2.14
C ILE A 72 1.62 8.87 -2.96
N PHE A 73 2.13 9.88 -2.28
CA PHE A 73 2.63 11.11 -2.92
C PHE A 73 4.07 11.38 -2.49
N GLU A 74 4.90 11.85 -3.41
CA GLU A 74 6.24 12.31 -3.07
C GLU A 74 6.19 13.67 -2.35
N MET A 75 6.94 13.83 -1.25
CA MET A 75 6.89 15.04 -0.43
C MET A 75 7.33 16.30 -1.18
N GLY A 76 8.39 16.21 -1.98
CA GLY A 76 9.00 17.36 -2.65
C GLY A 76 8.15 17.89 -3.80
N THR A 77 7.74 17.00 -4.68
CA THR A 77 7.05 17.33 -5.94
C THR A 77 5.53 17.27 -5.84
N ARG A 78 4.99 16.65 -4.78
CA ARG A 78 3.58 16.29 -4.64
C ARG A 78 3.09 15.32 -5.72
N LEU A 79 4.02 14.69 -6.44
CA LEU A 79 3.70 13.73 -7.47
C LEU A 79 2.96 12.53 -6.88
N HIS A 80 1.81 12.18 -7.44
CA HIS A 80 1.10 10.95 -7.13
C HIS A 80 1.88 9.78 -7.76
N VAL A 81 2.35 8.83 -6.94
CA VAL A 81 3.26 7.76 -7.37
C VAL A 81 2.71 6.36 -7.16
N GLY A 82 1.59 6.22 -6.46
CA GLY A 82 0.98 4.93 -6.17
C GLY A 82 -0.20 5.03 -5.22
N PHE A 83 -0.73 3.90 -4.81
CA PHE A 83 -1.87 3.85 -3.89
C PHE A 83 -1.80 2.63 -2.97
N VAL A 84 -2.53 2.72 -1.87
CA VAL A 84 -2.76 1.64 -0.90
C VAL A 84 -4.25 1.46 -0.72
N ARG A 85 -4.71 0.21 -0.84
CA ARG A 85 -6.04 -0.22 -0.44
C ARG A 85 -5.95 -0.93 0.91
N ILE A 86 -6.90 -0.63 1.79
CA ILE A 86 -7.02 -1.25 3.11
C ILE A 86 -8.49 -1.66 3.27
N ASP A 87 -8.73 -2.93 3.54
CA ASP A 87 -10.06 -3.43 3.90
C ASP A 87 -9.99 -3.90 5.37
N LEU A 88 -10.81 -3.29 6.23
CA LEU A 88 -10.93 -3.64 7.65
C LEU A 88 -12.10 -4.61 7.82
N ASP A 89 -11.86 -5.73 8.49
CA ASP A 89 -12.90 -6.72 8.74
C ASP A 89 -13.48 -6.63 10.16
N ASN A 90 -14.51 -7.44 10.42
CA ASN A 90 -15.19 -7.46 11.71
C ASN A 90 -14.37 -8.12 12.83
N SER A 91 -13.32 -8.88 12.50
CA SER A 91 -12.41 -9.50 13.45
C SER A 91 -11.36 -8.52 13.98
N GLY A 92 -11.30 -7.33 13.40
CA GLY A 92 -10.30 -6.32 13.73
C GLY A 92 -8.98 -6.50 12.96
N ASP A 93 -9.00 -7.27 11.87
CA ASP A 93 -7.87 -7.43 10.97
C ASP A 93 -7.95 -6.43 9.80
N ALA A 94 -6.81 -6.11 9.22
CA ALA A 94 -6.70 -5.31 8.01
C ALA A 94 -6.09 -6.13 6.87
N LEU A 95 -6.73 -6.16 5.71
CA LEU A 95 -6.14 -6.66 4.47
C LEU A 95 -5.60 -5.46 3.68
N VAL A 96 -4.30 -5.49 3.34
CA VAL A 96 -3.63 -4.39 2.66
C VAL A 96 -3.09 -4.80 1.30
N ASN A 97 -3.21 -3.90 0.32
CA ASN A 97 -2.58 -4.01 -0.99
C ASN A 97 -1.97 -2.66 -1.33
N ALA A 98 -0.68 -2.63 -1.67
CA ALA A 98 0.04 -1.42 -2.07
C ALA A 98 0.61 -1.56 -3.47
N VAL A 99 0.51 -0.49 -4.24
CA VAL A 99 1.03 -0.41 -5.61
C VAL A 99 1.85 0.87 -5.77
N ILE A 100 3.14 0.72 -6.11
CA ILE A 100 3.93 1.82 -6.65
C ILE A 100 3.74 1.80 -8.16
N GLY A 101 2.84 2.65 -8.64
CA GLY A 101 2.50 2.72 -10.05
C GLY A 101 3.59 3.40 -10.88
N GLU A 102 4.20 4.44 -10.34
CA GLU A 102 5.25 5.20 -11.01
C GLU A 102 6.56 4.41 -11.08
N ALA A 103 6.99 4.03 -12.29
CA ALA A 103 8.14 3.15 -12.51
C ALA A 103 9.44 3.72 -11.93
N THR A 104 9.63 5.04 -11.99
CA THR A 104 10.83 5.73 -11.48
C THR A 104 10.96 5.65 -9.96
N HIS A 105 9.90 5.28 -9.25
CA HIS A 105 9.86 5.11 -7.80
C HIS A 105 9.91 3.65 -7.33
N ARG A 106 9.77 2.69 -8.27
CA ARG A 106 9.93 1.25 -7.97
C ARG A 106 11.38 0.93 -7.60
N ASN A 107 11.59 -0.09 -6.78
CA ASN A 107 12.92 -0.58 -6.34
C ASN A 107 13.83 0.47 -5.64
N ARG A 108 13.28 1.60 -5.21
CA ARG A 108 14.02 2.68 -4.51
C ARG A 108 13.65 2.80 -3.02
N GLY A 109 13.15 1.73 -2.43
CA GLY A 109 12.77 1.69 -1.03
C GLY A 109 11.39 2.30 -0.72
N ALA A 110 10.65 2.79 -1.72
CA ALA A 110 9.32 3.37 -1.53
C ALA A 110 8.36 2.39 -0.83
N ASN A 111 8.32 1.13 -1.27
CA ASN A 111 7.50 0.11 -0.64
C ASN A 111 7.85 -0.09 0.84
N THR A 112 9.14 -0.11 1.20
CA THR A 112 9.57 -0.28 2.60
C THR A 112 9.09 0.88 3.45
N ASP A 113 9.29 2.12 2.99
CA ASP A 113 8.90 3.32 3.71
C ASP A 113 7.37 3.36 3.91
N VAL A 114 6.62 3.06 2.83
CA VAL A 114 5.17 3.01 2.85
C VAL A 114 4.65 1.93 3.79
N PHE A 115 5.16 0.68 3.68
CA PHE A 115 4.66 -0.42 4.50
C PHE A 115 4.94 -0.22 5.99
N VAL A 116 6.12 0.25 6.37
CA VAL A 116 6.43 0.46 7.79
C VAL A 116 5.54 1.56 8.38
N ALA A 117 5.41 2.71 7.70
CA ALA A 117 4.52 3.77 8.17
C ALA A 117 3.04 3.36 8.17
N LEU A 118 2.63 2.51 7.21
CA LEU A 118 1.29 1.94 7.15
C LEU A 118 1.03 0.99 8.34
N LEU A 119 1.99 0.15 8.70
CA LEU A 119 1.90 -0.74 9.86
C LEU A 119 1.80 0.07 11.16
N ASP A 120 2.61 1.12 11.34
CA ASP A 120 2.49 2.04 12.47
C ASP A 120 1.09 2.67 12.53
N PHE A 121 0.58 3.18 11.41
CA PHE A 121 -0.77 3.74 11.34
C PHE A 121 -1.85 2.71 11.70
N LEU A 122 -1.79 1.51 11.15
CA LEU A 122 -2.80 0.48 11.38
C LEU A 122 -2.75 -0.05 12.82
N PHE A 123 -1.58 -0.34 13.37
CA PHE A 123 -1.47 -0.85 14.73
C PHE A 123 -1.65 0.23 15.79
N ASP A 124 -1.03 1.40 15.65
CA ASP A 124 -0.98 2.40 16.71
C ASP A 124 -2.14 3.40 16.65
N THR A 125 -2.68 3.69 15.45
CA THR A 125 -3.77 4.68 15.28
C THR A 125 -5.13 4.03 15.06
N VAL A 126 -5.23 3.02 14.19
CA VAL A 126 -6.49 2.33 13.89
C VAL A 126 -6.79 1.26 14.95
N GLY A 127 -5.78 0.62 15.49
CA GLY A 127 -5.92 -0.35 16.56
C GLY A 127 -6.23 -1.76 16.07
N VAL A 128 -5.79 -2.13 14.84
CA VAL A 128 -6.02 -3.49 14.31
C VAL A 128 -5.23 -4.54 15.09
N ASN A 129 -5.72 -5.78 15.08
CA ASN A 129 -5.06 -6.92 15.72
C ASN A 129 -3.97 -7.52 14.82
N ARG A 130 -4.25 -7.60 13.51
CA ARG A 130 -3.37 -8.19 12.51
C ARG A 130 -3.48 -7.43 11.20
N VAL A 131 -2.37 -7.32 10.48
CA VAL A 131 -2.32 -6.81 9.11
C VAL A 131 -1.95 -7.96 8.19
N ARG A 132 -2.72 -8.18 7.14
CA ARG A 132 -2.55 -9.24 6.14
C ARG A 132 -2.32 -8.66 4.76
N ALA A 133 -1.55 -9.37 3.95
CA ALA A 133 -1.44 -9.13 2.51
C ALA A 133 -1.60 -10.47 1.78
N SER A 134 -2.46 -10.49 0.76
CA SER A 134 -2.63 -11.66 -0.11
C SER A 134 -1.87 -11.42 -1.41
N VAL A 135 -0.95 -12.31 -1.72
CA VAL A 135 -0.05 -12.22 -2.87
C VAL A 135 -0.31 -13.40 -3.79
N LEU A 136 -0.49 -13.15 -5.09
CA LEU A 136 -0.54 -14.21 -6.09
C LEU A 136 0.81 -14.93 -6.11
N LEU A 137 0.83 -16.26 -6.15
CA LEU A 137 2.10 -17.02 -6.17
C LEU A 137 2.96 -16.67 -7.38
N ARG A 138 2.35 -16.29 -8.50
CA ARG A 138 3.07 -15.81 -9.69
C ARG A 138 3.79 -14.46 -9.48
N ASN A 139 3.48 -13.75 -8.39
CA ASN A 139 4.19 -12.53 -7.97
C ASN A 139 5.22 -12.85 -6.88
N ASP A 140 6.12 -13.79 -7.20
CA ASP A 140 7.15 -14.31 -6.32
C ASP A 140 8.10 -13.23 -5.79
N VAL A 141 8.39 -12.23 -6.61
CA VAL A 141 9.22 -11.05 -6.23
C VAL A 141 8.60 -10.31 -5.05
N THR A 142 7.29 -10.04 -5.09
CA THR A 142 6.61 -9.37 -3.96
C THR A 142 6.57 -10.27 -2.74
N LEU A 143 6.28 -11.55 -2.91
CA LEU A 143 6.24 -12.50 -1.79
C LEU A 143 7.62 -12.61 -1.11
N ALA A 144 8.69 -12.80 -1.88
CA ALA A 144 10.05 -12.85 -1.35
C ALA A 144 10.45 -11.55 -0.63
N TYR A 145 10.05 -10.40 -1.19
CA TYR A 145 10.27 -9.10 -0.58
C TYR A 145 9.57 -8.95 0.77
N LEU A 146 8.29 -9.33 0.88
CA LEU A 146 7.54 -9.24 2.14
C LEU A 146 8.13 -10.16 3.21
N LEU A 147 8.48 -11.41 2.86
CA LEU A 147 9.13 -12.34 3.76
C LEU A 147 10.50 -11.80 4.25
N LYS A 148 11.28 -11.19 3.37
CA LYS A 148 12.54 -10.53 3.74
C LYS A 148 12.35 -9.34 4.69
N LEU A 149 11.20 -8.67 4.62
CA LEU A 149 10.81 -7.63 5.56
C LEU A 149 10.28 -8.17 6.90
N GLY A 150 10.20 -9.50 7.05
CA GLY A 150 9.79 -10.15 8.28
C GLY A 150 8.31 -10.51 8.37
N TRP A 151 7.54 -10.34 7.29
CA TRP A 151 6.18 -10.85 7.22
C TRP A 151 6.19 -12.36 7.36
N GLN A 152 5.21 -12.90 8.09
CA GLN A 152 5.06 -14.34 8.32
C GLN A 152 4.02 -14.90 7.36
N LYS A 153 4.28 -16.08 6.80
CA LYS A 153 3.22 -16.81 6.07
C LYS A 153 2.14 -17.23 7.05
N ASP A 154 0.88 -17.02 6.66
CA ASP A 154 -0.23 -17.56 7.43
C ASP A 154 -0.22 -19.09 7.33
N GLU A 155 -0.60 -19.76 8.42
CA GLU A 155 -0.71 -21.24 8.47
C GLU A 155 -1.85 -21.74 7.58
N THR A 156 -2.88 -20.91 7.39
CA THR A 156 -3.99 -21.23 6.50
C THR A 156 -3.52 -21.16 5.05
N PRO A 157 -3.75 -22.21 4.24
CA PRO A 157 -3.45 -22.18 2.82
C PRO A 157 -4.06 -20.95 2.15
N GLY A 158 -3.34 -20.39 1.20
CA GLY A 158 -3.88 -19.30 0.38
C GLY A 158 -5.12 -19.74 -0.37
N VAL A 159 -5.96 -18.79 -0.72
CA VAL A 159 -7.18 -19.03 -1.49
C VAL A 159 -6.83 -19.07 -2.98
N THR A 160 -7.35 -20.06 -3.71
CA THR A 160 -7.30 -20.06 -5.16
C THR A 160 -8.35 -19.08 -5.70
N VAL A 161 -7.91 -18.06 -6.42
CA VAL A 161 -8.78 -17.09 -7.10
C VAL A 161 -8.83 -17.36 -8.60
N ARG A 162 -9.84 -16.85 -9.29
CA ARG A 162 -9.90 -16.96 -10.73
C ARG A 162 -9.18 -15.77 -11.40
N SER A 163 -8.41 -16.10 -12.44
CA SER A 163 -7.82 -15.11 -13.33
C SER A 163 -8.92 -14.30 -14.02
N VAL A 164 -8.84 -12.98 -13.91
CA VAL A 164 -9.79 -12.08 -14.60
C VAL A 164 -9.55 -12.09 -16.12
N ALA A 165 -8.36 -12.48 -16.57
CA ALA A 165 -8.01 -12.51 -17.99
C ALA A 165 -8.62 -13.70 -18.74
N ASP A 166 -8.57 -14.90 -18.12
CA ASP A 166 -8.88 -16.16 -18.81
C ASP A 166 -9.65 -17.18 -17.97
N GLY A 167 -9.99 -16.83 -16.71
CA GLY A 167 -10.71 -17.71 -15.78
C GLY A 167 -9.89 -18.84 -15.17
N SER A 168 -8.58 -18.95 -15.49
CA SER A 168 -7.70 -19.96 -14.94
C SER A 168 -7.53 -19.83 -13.40
N PRO A 169 -7.28 -20.91 -12.67
CA PRO A 169 -7.02 -20.83 -11.24
C PRO A 169 -5.68 -20.16 -10.95
N LEU A 170 -5.65 -19.27 -9.97
CA LEU A 170 -4.47 -18.57 -9.50
C LEU A 170 -4.36 -18.76 -7.99
N ASP A 171 -3.31 -19.40 -7.55
CA ASP A 171 -3.06 -19.59 -6.12
C ASP A 171 -2.47 -18.32 -5.48
N THR A 172 -2.86 -18.10 -4.24
CA THR A 172 -2.36 -17.00 -3.42
C THR A 172 -1.61 -17.53 -2.21
N CYS A 173 -0.74 -16.68 -1.67
CA CYS A 173 -0.14 -16.84 -0.35
C CYS A 173 -0.53 -15.64 0.50
N THR A 174 -1.10 -15.88 1.67
CA THR A 174 -1.35 -14.82 2.65
C THR A 174 -0.16 -14.72 3.57
N VAL A 175 0.32 -13.51 3.76
CA VAL A 175 1.35 -13.17 4.75
C VAL A 175 0.80 -12.13 5.72
N SER A 176 1.27 -12.16 6.96
CA SER A 176 0.72 -11.29 7.99
C SER A 176 1.76 -10.77 8.99
N TRP A 177 1.38 -9.71 9.69
CA TRP A 177 1.96 -9.23 10.91
C TRP A 177 0.90 -9.21 12.02
N THR A 178 1.22 -9.78 13.18
CA THR A 178 0.51 -9.47 14.42
C THR A 178 1.09 -8.21 15.05
N ARG A 179 0.34 -7.57 15.94
CA ARG A 179 0.83 -6.41 16.71
C ARG A 179 2.13 -6.73 17.46
N GLU A 180 2.15 -7.86 18.17
CA GLU A 180 3.30 -8.30 18.98
C GLU A 180 4.51 -8.60 18.10
N GLY A 181 4.30 -9.31 16.99
CA GLY A 181 5.35 -9.62 16.01
C GLY A 181 5.96 -8.36 15.41
N TYR A 182 5.12 -7.38 15.06
CA TYR A 182 5.60 -6.10 14.53
C TYR A 182 6.34 -5.27 15.57
N GLN A 183 5.88 -5.24 16.82
CA GLN A 183 6.59 -4.58 17.91
C GLN A 183 7.97 -5.21 18.15
N ALA A 184 8.07 -6.53 18.14
CA ALA A 184 9.36 -7.22 18.24
C ALA A 184 10.27 -6.89 17.04
N TYR A 185 9.74 -6.85 15.81
CA TYR A 185 10.49 -6.46 14.62
C TYR A 185 11.06 -5.06 14.71
N ARG A 186 10.31 -4.08 15.23
CA ARG A 186 10.79 -2.69 15.42
C ARG A 186 12.05 -2.63 16.28
N LEU A 187 12.26 -3.59 17.18
CA LEU A 187 13.43 -3.69 18.07
C LEU A 187 14.63 -4.38 17.41
N THR A 188 14.45 -5.04 16.27
CA THR A 188 15.56 -5.66 15.54
C THR A 188 16.50 -4.60 14.95
N PRO A 189 17.77 -4.95 14.64
CA PRO A 189 18.68 -4.05 13.95
C PRO A 189 18.14 -3.50 12.63
N ILE A 190 17.43 -4.33 11.87
CA ILE A 190 16.80 -3.96 10.59
C ILE A 190 15.65 -2.98 10.84
N GLY A 191 14.73 -3.31 11.73
CA GLY A 191 13.59 -2.45 12.08
C GLY A 191 14.05 -1.08 12.59
N ARG A 192 14.99 -1.04 13.53
CA ARG A 192 15.56 0.22 14.05
C ARG A 192 16.24 1.06 12.98
N ARG A 193 16.91 0.43 12.01
CA ARG A 193 17.55 1.14 10.90
C ARG A 193 16.51 1.79 9.99
N ILE A 194 15.42 1.08 9.67
CA ILE A 194 14.34 1.60 8.83
C ILE A 194 13.64 2.76 9.56
N LEU A 195 13.24 2.57 10.82
CA LEU A 195 12.56 3.60 11.61
C LEU A 195 13.42 4.88 11.74
N ARG A 196 14.73 4.74 12.02
CA ARG A 196 15.64 5.91 12.06
C ARG A 196 15.67 6.66 10.72
N ARG A 197 15.68 5.93 9.58
CA ARG A 197 15.65 6.56 8.26
C ARG A 197 14.35 7.35 8.04
N LEU A 198 13.21 6.81 8.44
CA LEU A 198 11.92 7.49 8.34
C LEU A 198 11.90 8.77 9.19
N SER A 199 12.31 8.69 10.46
CA SER A 199 12.38 9.85 11.36
C SER A 199 13.38 10.91 10.90
N SER A 200 14.52 10.52 10.36
CA SER A 200 15.53 11.47 9.82
C SER A 200 14.98 12.21 8.59
N ALA A 201 14.20 11.54 7.74
CA ALA A 201 13.55 12.18 6.61
C ALA A 201 12.44 13.15 7.05
N GLU A 202 11.80 12.91 8.20
CA GLU A 202 10.82 13.80 8.81
C GLU A 202 11.42 15.13 9.28
N ASN A 203 12.64 15.08 9.81
CA ASN A 203 13.35 16.23 10.35
C ASN A 203 14.19 16.99 9.32
N ALA A 204 14.26 16.52 8.07
CA ALA A 204 14.98 17.22 7.00
C ALA A 204 14.32 18.59 6.71
N PRO A 205 15.09 19.71 6.72
CA PRO A 205 14.56 21.04 6.45
C PRO A 205 13.93 21.05 5.05
N ARG A 206 12.75 21.64 4.94
CA ARG A 206 12.09 21.86 3.65
C ARG A 206 13.01 22.74 2.80
N LYS A 207 13.57 22.21 1.70
CA LYS A 207 14.23 23.08 0.71
C LYS A 207 13.19 24.10 0.25
N PRO A 208 13.48 25.41 0.34
CA PRO A 208 12.58 26.42 -0.18
C PRO A 208 12.38 26.13 -1.67
N GLY A 209 11.12 25.90 -2.07
CA GLY A 209 10.77 25.77 -3.47
C GLY A 209 11.19 27.05 -4.16
N ASN A 210 11.98 26.94 -5.23
CA ASN A 210 12.17 28.02 -6.19
C ASN A 210 10.78 28.40 -6.74
N ALA A 211 10.16 29.38 -6.15
CA ALA A 211 9.11 30.14 -6.79
C ALA A 211 9.79 30.89 -7.95
N LYS A 212 9.78 30.31 -9.12
CA LYS A 212 10.01 31.07 -10.35
C LYS A 212 8.65 31.47 -10.89
N ALA A 213 8.52 32.79 -10.96
CA ALA A 213 7.45 33.55 -11.59
C ALA A 213 7.15 33.07 -13.02
#